data_c5741d63508db7c8d4e594df9fe4fc92
#
_entry.id   c5741d63508db7c8d4e594df9fe4fc92
#
_cell.length_a   1.000
_cell.length_b   1.000
_cell.length_c   1.000
_cell.angle_alpha   90.00
_cell.angle_beta   90.00
_cell.angle_gamma   90.00
#
_symmetry.space_group_name_H-M   'P 1'
#
loop_
_entity.id
_entity.type
_entity.pdbx_description
1 polymer ?
#
loop_
_entity_poly.entity_id
_entity_poly.type
_entity_poly.pdbx_seq_one_letter_code
_entity_poly.pdbx_strand_id
1 'polypeptide(L)'
;MNQYLIISFQAVVLFPIVVAVFTLPYIAYNYHKYGSILSLKVVIVYSFIFYLLCMYCLVVLPLPTPEEAAALHGHRMQLEPFLFVKDIIKKSDVIPGEPKTWLTVVLNKAFLVNILNLFLAVPFGMYLRYYFKRSFSQTLILSFLLSLFFEITQLTGLYFIYSGSYRLFDVDDLIVNTIGGIFGYILV
;
A
#
# COMPACT_ATOMS: atom_id res chain seq x y z
N MET A 1 21.76 5.97 9.32
CA MET A 1 20.58 5.32 9.95
C MET A 1 19.80 4.62 8.83
N ASN A 2 19.37 3.37 9.01
CA ASN A 2 18.73 2.61 7.94
C ASN A 2 17.41 3.31 7.53
N GLN A 3 17.20 3.54 6.24
CA GLN A 3 16.05 4.27 5.68
C GLN A 3 14.70 3.70 6.16
N TYR A 4 14.61 2.37 6.29
CA TYR A 4 13.43 1.68 6.82
C TYR A 4 13.16 1.99 8.31
N LEU A 5 14.20 2.23 9.11
CA LEU A 5 14.04 2.64 10.51
C LEU A 5 13.47 4.05 10.62
N ILE A 6 13.87 4.96 9.73
CA ILE A 6 13.34 6.33 9.69
C ILE A 6 11.85 6.29 9.33
N ILE A 7 11.47 5.51 8.30
CA ILE A 7 10.08 5.35 7.86
C ILE A 7 9.22 4.77 9.00
N SER A 8 9.71 3.72 9.65
CA SER A 8 9.01 3.11 10.79
C SER A 8 8.84 4.08 11.96
N PHE A 9 9.87 4.87 12.25
CA PHE A 9 9.81 5.88 13.30
C PHE A 9 8.80 6.99 12.96
N GLN A 10 8.76 7.45 11.72
CA GLN A 10 7.77 8.43 11.27
C GLN A 10 6.34 7.91 11.40
N ALA A 11 6.09 6.65 11.04
CA ALA A 11 4.79 6.01 11.22
C ALA A 11 4.37 5.98 12.70
N VAL A 12 5.28 5.62 13.59
CA VAL A 12 5.03 5.57 15.04
C VAL A 12 4.76 6.96 15.61
N VAL A 13 5.45 8.01 15.16
CA VAL A 13 5.24 9.39 15.64
C VAL A 13 3.95 9.99 15.09
N LEU A 14 3.59 9.72 13.84
CA LEU A 14 2.36 10.22 13.23
C LEU A 14 1.11 9.50 13.74
N PHE A 15 1.23 8.24 14.14
CA PHE A 15 0.10 7.43 14.57
C PHE A 15 -0.73 8.06 15.70
N PRO A 16 -0.16 8.52 16.83
CA PRO A 16 -0.95 9.15 17.90
C PRO A 16 -1.73 10.38 17.43
N ILE A 17 -1.15 11.17 16.53
CA ILE A 17 -1.78 12.39 15.99
C ILE A 17 -2.98 12.00 15.12
N VAL A 18 -2.78 11.08 14.16
CA VAL A 18 -3.84 10.58 13.26
C VAL A 18 -4.95 9.92 14.08
N VAL A 19 -4.56 9.11 15.06
CA VAL A 19 -5.49 8.47 15.99
C VAL A 19 -6.31 9.52 16.75
N ALA A 20 -5.70 10.53 17.34
CA ALA A 20 -6.42 11.56 18.07
C ALA A 20 -7.44 12.28 17.16
N VAL A 21 -7.05 12.67 15.95
CA VAL A 21 -7.93 13.38 15.01
C VAL A 21 -9.14 12.53 14.59
N PHE A 22 -8.96 11.24 14.30
CA PHE A 22 -10.05 10.40 13.81
C PHE A 22 -10.86 9.72 14.92
N THR A 23 -10.27 9.49 16.09
CA THR A 23 -10.92 8.71 17.13
C THR A 23 -11.71 9.55 18.11
N LEU A 24 -11.25 10.73 18.43
CA LEU A 24 -12.01 11.61 19.34
C LEU A 24 -13.43 11.87 18.80
N PRO A 25 -13.62 12.24 17.52
CA PRO A 25 -14.95 12.36 16.94
C PRO A 25 -15.75 11.03 16.94
N TYR A 26 -15.07 9.90 16.64
CA TYR A 26 -15.70 8.60 16.64
C TYR A 26 -16.15 8.15 18.04
N ILE A 27 -15.33 8.36 19.07
CA ILE A 27 -15.67 8.07 20.46
C ILE A 27 -16.85 8.95 20.90
N ALA A 28 -16.79 10.26 20.64
CA ALA A 28 -17.85 11.19 20.99
C ALA A 28 -19.18 10.81 20.32
N TYR A 29 -19.16 10.46 19.03
CA TYR A 29 -20.33 10.00 18.29
C TYR A 29 -20.92 8.72 18.90
N ASN A 30 -20.09 7.70 19.19
CA ASN A 30 -20.57 6.44 19.74
C ASN A 30 -21.09 6.61 21.18
N TYR A 31 -20.43 7.41 22.00
CA TYR A 31 -20.89 7.70 23.35
C TYR A 31 -22.24 8.43 23.33
N HIS A 32 -22.39 9.41 22.45
CA HIS A 32 -23.65 10.15 22.30
C HIS A 32 -24.80 9.26 21.80
N LYS A 33 -24.50 8.33 20.87
CA LYS A 33 -25.52 7.48 20.25
C LYS A 33 -25.89 6.25 21.06
N TYR A 34 -24.94 5.64 21.78
CA TYR A 34 -25.12 4.34 22.42
C TYR A 34 -24.91 4.36 23.94
N GLY A 35 -24.50 5.49 24.51
CA GLY A 35 -24.20 5.62 25.95
C GLY A 35 -23.02 4.79 26.43
N SER A 36 -22.31 4.11 25.54
CA SER A 36 -21.18 3.25 25.86
C SER A 36 -20.12 3.25 24.76
N ILE A 37 -18.86 3.02 25.14
CA ILE A 37 -17.76 2.82 24.21
C ILE A 37 -17.56 1.32 24.04
N LEU A 38 -17.87 0.78 22.86
CA LEU A 38 -17.61 -0.61 22.53
C LEU A 38 -16.11 -0.80 22.29
N SER A 39 -15.36 -1.15 23.33
CA SER A 39 -13.88 -1.21 23.31
C SER A 39 -13.29 -2.05 22.17
N LEU A 40 -13.88 -3.22 21.86
CA LEU A 40 -13.40 -4.08 20.77
C LEU A 40 -13.54 -3.42 19.39
N LYS A 41 -14.66 -2.75 19.12
CA LYS A 41 -14.85 -2.02 17.85
C LYS A 41 -13.86 -0.88 17.70
N VAL A 42 -13.58 -0.19 18.80
CA VAL A 42 -12.58 0.87 18.85
C VAL A 42 -11.20 0.31 18.48
N VAL A 43 -10.79 -0.80 19.11
CA VAL A 43 -9.49 -1.45 18.81
C VAL A 43 -9.37 -1.84 17.34
N ILE A 44 -10.43 -2.42 16.74
CA ILE A 44 -10.42 -2.81 15.32
C ILE A 44 -10.28 -1.57 14.41
N VAL A 45 -11.02 -0.48 14.70
CA VAL A 45 -10.89 0.77 13.93
C VAL A 45 -9.48 1.36 14.06
N TYR A 46 -8.90 1.36 15.26
CA TYR A 46 -7.54 1.82 15.47
C TYR A 46 -6.51 0.99 14.71
N SER A 47 -6.63 -0.33 14.78
CA SER A 47 -5.73 -1.21 14.04
C SER A 47 -5.84 -1.01 12.53
N PHE A 48 -7.03 -0.71 12.00
CA PHE A 48 -7.22 -0.38 10.60
C PHE A 48 -6.58 0.96 10.22
N ILE A 49 -6.77 2.01 11.03
CA ILE A 49 -6.13 3.32 10.81
C ILE A 49 -4.60 3.19 10.87
N PHE A 50 -4.09 2.47 11.87
CA PHE A 50 -2.65 2.21 11.99
C PHE A 50 -2.10 1.46 10.77
N TYR A 51 -2.80 0.42 10.33
CA TYR A 51 -2.45 -0.32 9.12
C TYR A 51 -2.39 0.60 7.88
N LEU A 52 -3.42 1.43 7.65
CA LEU A 52 -3.44 2.37 6.52
C LEU A 52 -2.29 3.39 6.59
N LEU A 53 -1.96 3.86 7.79
CA LEU A 53 -0.82 4.76 8.00
C LEU A 53 0.50 4.07 7.69
N CYS A 54 0.69 2.83 8.16
CA CYS A 54 1.88 2.03 7.84
C CYS A 54 1.99 1.80 6.32
N MET A 55 0.88 1.44 5.68
CA MET A 55 0.81 1.25 4.23
C MET A 55 1.19 2.55 3.50
N TYR A 56 0.62 3.69 3.90
CA TYR A 56 0.98 4.99 3.35
C TYR A 56 2.48 5.30 3.50
N CYS A 57 3.02 5.11 4.71
CA CYS A 57 4.44 5.34 4.97
C CYS A 57 5.35 4.42 4.12
N LEU A 58 4.99 3.14 3.96
CA LEU A 58 5.79 2.19 3.16
C LEU A 58 5.74 2.49 1.66
N VAL A 59 4.58 2.92 1.15
CA VAL A 59 4.37 3.16 -0.27
C VAL A 59 4.84 4.55 -0.68
N VAL A 60 4.55 5.59 0.11
CA VAL A 60 4.82 6.99 -0.24
C VAL A 60 6.19 7.45 0.21
N LEU A 61 6.68 7.00 1.39
CA LEU A 61 8.00 7.36 1.90
C LEU A 61 9.09 6.36 1.40
N PRO A 62 10.35 6.75 1.35
CA PRO A 62 10.89 8.07 1.64
C PRO A 62 10.61 9.07 0.52
N LEU A 63 10.49 10.33 0.91
CA LEU A 63 10.42 11.42 -0.06
C LEU A 63 11.82 11.72 -0.62
N PRO A 64 11.91 12.24 -1.85
CA PRO A 64 13.18 12.62 -2.44
C PRO A 64 13.89 13.71 -1.61
N THR A 65 15.20 13.68 -1.61
CA THR A 65 16.03 14.78 -1.08
C THR A 65 15.85 16.05 -1.91
N PRO A 66 16.24 17.25 -1.40
CA PRO A 66 16.17 18.48 -2.19
C PRO A 66 16.92 18.41 -3.52
N GLU A 67 18.07 17.73 -3.55
CA GLU A 67 18.87 17.54 -4.77
C GLU A 67 18.16 16.60 -5.76
N GLU A 68 17.62 15.47 -5.28
CA GLU A 68 16.82 14.54 -6.08
C GLU A 68 15.56 15.23 -6.59
N ALA A 69 14.89 16.02 -5.74
CA ALA A 69 13.68 16.76 -6.11
C ALA A 69 13.95 17.80 -7.19
N ALA A 70 15.08 18.49 -7.13
CA ALA A 70 15.50 19.45 -8.15
C ALA A 70 15.80 18.81 -9.51
N ALA A 71 16.18 17.52 -9.52
CA ALA A 71 16.44 16.74 -10.73
C ALA A 71 15.17 16.11 -11.33
N LEU A 72 14.01 16.21 -10.65
CA LEU A 72 12.75 15.65 -11.15
C LEU A 72 12.19 16.46 -12.30
N HIS A 73 12.02 15.82 -13.45
CA HIS A 73 11.44 16.43 -14.63
C HIS A 73 10.35 15.53 -15.21
N GLY A 74 9.15 16.11 -15.39
CA GLY A 74 8.02 15.45 -16.02
C GLY A 74 7.40 14.31 -15.20
N HIS A 75 6.40 13.67 -15.80
CA HIS A 75 5.68 12.56 -15.21
C HIS A 75 6.07 11.25 -15.88
N ARG A 76 6.46 10.26 -15.09
CA ARG A 76 6.89 8.95 -15.59
C ARG A 76 5.81 7.92 -15.34
N MET A 77 5.38 7.23 -16.40
CA MET A 77 4.32 6.22 -16.35
C MET A 77 4.75 4.95 -17.06
N GLN A 78 4.50 3.81 -16.42
CA GLN A 78 4.54 2.48 -16.98
C GLN A 78 3.09 2.00 -17.14
N LEU A 79 2.64 1.82 -18.39
CA LEU A 79 1.25 1.48 -18.72
C LEU A 79 1.10 0.09 -19.37
N GLU A 80 2.19 -0.67 -19.50
CA GLU A 80 2.17 -2.03 -20.06
C GLU A 80 1.82 -3.04 -18.95
N PRO A 81 0.62 -3.66 -18.98
CA PRO A 81 0.25 -4.63 -17.94
C PRO A 81 1.17 -5.85 -17.98
N PHE A 82 1.48 -6.38 -16.79
CA PHE A 82 2.33 -7.57 -16.60
C PHE A 82 3.77 -7.42 -17.09
N LEU A 83 4.28 -6.19 -17.16
CA LEU A 83 5.68 -5.93 -17.51
C LEU A 83 6.62 -6.58 -16.50
N PHE A 84 6.26 -6.59 -15.20
CA PHE A 84 7.04 -7.26 -14.15
C PHE A 84 7.25 -8.76 -14.44
N VAL A 85 6.28 -9.45 -15.06
CA VAL A 85 6.40 -10.87 -15.43
C VAL A 85 7.47 -11.04 -16.52
N LYS A 86 7.46 -10.17 -17.53
CA LYS A 86 8.49 -10.17 -18.58
C LYS A 86 9.88 -9.89 -17.98
N ASP A 87 9.95 -8.95 -17.05
CA ASP A 87 11.18 -8.60 -16.35
C ASP A 87 11.71 -9.76 -15.49
N ILE A 88 10.84 -10.48 -14.80
CA ILE A 88 11.21 -11.67 -14.05
C ILE A 88 11.77 -12.73 -14.97
N ILE A 89 11.06 -13.07 -16.05
CA ILE A 89 11.49 -14.11 -17.01
C ILE A 89 12.82 -13.73 -17.66
N LYS A 90 12.99 -12.46 -18.04
CA LYS A 90 14.19 -11.99 -18.73
C LYS A 90 15.43 -11.91 -17.82
N LYS A 91 15.22 -11.56 -16.54
CA LYS A 91 16.31 -11.35 -15.57
C LYS A 91 16.58 -12.56 -14.68
N SER A 92 15.76 -13.60 -14.75
CA SER A 92 15.96 -14.84 -14.01
C SER A 92 16.59 -15.88 -14.94
N ASP A 93 17.75 -16.40 -14.53
CA ASP A 93 18.47 -17.46 -15.27
C ASP A 93 17.80 -18.82 -15.03
N VAL A 94 16.51 -18.93 -15.36
CA VAL A 94 15.75 -20.17 -15.17
C VAL A 94 16.03 -21.13 -16.31
N ILE A 95 16.58 -22.31 -15.99
CA ILE A 95 16.76 -23.41 -16.92
C ILE A 95 15.60 -24.41 -16.73
N PRO A 96 14.76 -24.64 -17.75
CA PRO A 96 13.71 -25.65 -17.68
C PRO A 96 14.30 -27.02 -17.33
N GLY A 97 13.77 -27.62 -16.24
CA GLY A 97 14.26 -28.93 -15.75
C GLY A 97 15.24 -28.86 -14.57
N GLU A 98 15.76 -27.68 -14.23
CA GLU A 98 16.64 -27.50 -13.07
C GLU A 98 15.94 -26.73 -11.94
N PRO A 99 15.37 -27.43 -10.90
CA PRO A 99 14.64 -26.77 -9.82
C PRO A 99 15.45 -25.74 -9.02
N LYS A 100 16.77 -25.90 -8.95
CA LYS A 100 17.66 -24.95 -8.25
C LYS A 100 17.64 -23.55 -8.85
N THR A 101 17.38 -23.44 -10.17
CA THR A 101 17.35 -22.16 -10.89
C THR A 101 16.08 -21.35 -10.56
N TRP A 102 15.02 -21.99 -10.06
CA TRP A 102 13.79 -21.31 -9.63
C TRP A 102 14.01 -20.37 -8.43
N LEU A 103 15.06 -20.60 -7.65
CA LEU A 103 15.41 -19.70 -6.56
C LEU A 103 15.77 -18.30 -7.07
N THR A 104 16.31 -18.19 -8.28
CA THR A 104 16.64 -16.90 -8.93
C THR A 104 15.40 -16.07 -9.19
N VAL A 105 14.23 -16.70 -9.48
CA VAL A 105 12.94 -16.04 -9.62
C VAL A 105 12.49 -15.44 -8.29
N VAL A 106 12.55 -16.24 -7.21
CA VAL A 106 12.10 -15.81 -5.87
C VAL A 106 12.97 -14.68 -5.32
N LEU A 107 14.27 -14.68 -5.65
CA LEU A 107 15.22 -13.64 -5.25
C LEU A 107 15.22 -12.43 -6.21
N ASN A 108 14.48 -12.50 -7.31
CA ASN A 108 14.38 -11.39 -8.25
C ASN A 108 13.68 -10.19 -7.58
N LYS A 109 14.30 -9.01 -7.67
CA LYS A 109 13.79 -7.79 -7.04
C LYS A 109 12.36 -7.44 -7.50
N ALA A 110 12.06 -7.59 -8.79
CA ALA A 110 10.73 -7.32 -9.32
C ALA A 110 9.69 -8.27 -8.72
N PHE A 111 10.02 -9.57 -8.60
CA PHE A 111 9.15 -10.54 -7.94
C PHE A 111 8.90 -10.17 -6.48
N LEU A 112 9.96 -9.88 -5.71
CA LEU A 112 9.84 -9.55 -4.28
C LEU A 112 9.00 -8.30 -4.06
N VAL A 113 9.19 -7.25 -4.84
CA VAL A 113 8.42 -6.01 -4.73
C VAL A 113 6.93 -6.28 -4.98
N ASN A 114 6.60 -7.00 -6.05
CA ASN A 114 5.19 -7.31 -6.37
C ASN A 114 4.53 -8.21 -5.31
N ILE A 115 5.25 -9.20 -4.79
CA ILE A 115 4.76 -10.04 -3.70
C ILE A 115 4.54 -9.24 -2.43
N LEU A 116 5.44 -8.32 -2.09
CA LEU A 116 5.27 -7.43 -0.92
C LEU A 116 4.06 -6.51 -1.10
N ASN A 117 3.85 -5.92 -2.27
CA ASN A 117 2.69 -5.10 -2.58
C ASN A 117 1.39 -5.90 -2.44
N LEU A 118 1.35 -7.13 -2.97
CA LEU A 118 0.22 -8.03 -2.81
C LEU A 118 -0.10 -8.27 -1.33
N PHE A 119 0.88 -8.70 -0.54
CA PHE A 119 0.69 -8.97 0.88
C PHE A 119 0.33 -7.74 1.69
N LEU A 120 0.86 -6.58 1.31
CA LEU A 120 0.53 -5.30 1.94
C LEU A 120 -0.95 -4.95 1.77
N ALA A 121 -1.57 -5.33 0.65
CA ALA A 121 -2.99 -5.07 0.37
C ALA A 121 -3.95 -6.11 0.98
N VAL A 122 -3.47 -7.30 1.36
CA VAL A 122 -4.32 -8.38 1.93
C VAL A 122 -5.12 -7.93 3.16
N PRO A 123 -4.52 -7.29 4.19
CA PRO A 123 -5.28 -6.87 5.37
C PRO A 123 -6.40 -5.89 5.02
N PHE A 124 -6.24 -5.05 3.99
CA PHE A 124 -7.30 -4.13 3.55
C PHE A 124 -8.56 -4.89 3.16
N GLY A 125 -8.44 -5.93 2.33
CA GLY A 125 -9.57 -6.77 1.95
C GLY A 125 -10.21 -7.50 3.14
N MET A 126 -9.38 -7.99 4.07
CA MET A 126 -9.87 -8.63 5.31
C MET A 126 -10.71 -7.66 6.15
N TYR A 127 -10.25 -6.43 6.38
CA TYR A 127 -11.01 -5.40 7.10
C TYR A 127 -12.32 -5.06 6.39
N LEU A 128 -12.27 -4.88 5.06
CA LEU A 128 -13.45 -4.55 4.27
C LEU A 128 -14.54 -5.63 4.40
N ARG A 129 -14.18 -6.90 4.32
CA ARG A 129 -15.14 -8.00 4.46
C ARG A 129 -15.57 -8.22 5.91
N TYR A 130 -14.63 -8.44 6.80
CA TYR A 130 -14.91 -8.86 8.17
C TYR A 130 -15.58 -7.76 8.98
N TYR A 131 -15.02 -6.57 8.99
CA TYR A 131 -15.48 -5.48 9.84
C TYR A 131 -16.48 -4.57 9.13
N PHE A 132 -16.15 -4.10 7.93
CA PHE A 132 -17.01 -3.15 7.20
C PHE A 132 -18.13 -3.83 6.42
N LYS A 133 -18.17 -5.17 6.38
CA LYS A 133 -19.22 -5.98 5.71
C LYS A 133 -19.44 -5.59 4.24
N ARG A 134 -18.37 -5.27 3.53
CA ARG A 134 -18.44 -4.91 2.12
C ARG A 134 -18.60 -6.15 1.24
N SER A 135 -19.30 -5.98 0.12
CA SER A 135 -19.44 -7.03 -0.90
C SER A 135 -18.14 -7.22 -1.70
N PHE A 136 -18.05 -8.29 -2.46
CA PHE A 136 -16.91 -8.56 -3.35
C PHE A 136 -16.66 -7.40 -4.32
N SER A 137 -17.70 -6.92 -5.02
CA SER A 137 -17.56 -5.81 -5.98
C SER A 137 -17.13 -4.49 -5.30
N GLN A 138 -17.65 -4.21 -4.10
CA GLN A 138 -17.22 -3.05 -3.33
C GLN A 138 -15.76 -3.17 -2.90
N THR A 139 -15.33 -4.36 -2.47
CA THR A 139 -13.93 -4.59 -2.07
C THR A 139 -12.99 -4.43 -3.27
N LEU A 140 -13.36 -4.97 -4.44
CA LEU A 140 -12.60 -4.81 -5.68
C LEU A 140 -12.42 -3.33 -6.02
N ILE A 141 -13.53 -2.56 -6.04
CA ILE A 141 -13.48 -1.12 -6.37
C ILE A 141 -12.65 -0.36 -5.34
N LEU A 142 -12.83 -0.61 -4.04
CA LEU A 142 -12.12 0.09 -2.98
C LEU A 142 -10.62 -0.24 -2.98
N SER A 143 -10.24 -1.50 -3.27
CA SER A 143 -8.83 -1.89 -3.40
C SER A 143 -8.17 -1.23 -4.60
N PHE A 144 -8.86 -1.18 -5.74
CA PHE A 144 -8.39 -0.45 -6.91
C PHE A 144 -8.23 1.04 -6.63
N LEU A 145 -9.22 1.67 -5.99
CA LEU A 145 -9.18 3.11 -5.67
C LEU A 145 -8.07 3.44 -4.66
N LEU A 146 -7.81 2.56 -3.68
CA LEU A 146 -6.70 2.73 -2.74
C LEU A 146 -5.35 2.67 -3.45
N SER A 147 -5.17 1.70 -4.34
CA SER A 147 -3.95 1.60 -5.14
C SER A 147 -3.78 2.81 -6.06
N LEU A 148 -4.84 3.19 -6.76
CA LEU A 148 -4.84 4.37 -7.62
C LEU A 148 -4.51 5.66 -6.84
N PHE A 149 -5.00 5.79 -5.61
CA PHE A 149 -4.65 6.91 -4.74
C PHE A 149 -3.14 7.00 -4.50
N PHE A 150 -2.47 5.89 -4.23
CA PHE A 150 -1.01 5.88 -4.05
C PHE A 150 -0.27 6.21 -5.34
N GLU A 151 -0.69 5.63 -6.45
CA GLU A 151 -0.07 5.87 -7.76
C GLU A 151 -0.23 7.35 -8.20
N ILE A 152 -1.40 7.95 -7.98
CA ILE A 152 -1.62 9.37 -8.26
C ILE A 152 -0.76 10.25 -7.33
N THR A 153 -0.65 9.90 -6.05
CA THR A 153 0.20 10.63 -5.10
C THR A 153 1.65 10.67 -5.58
N GLN A 154 2.17 9.55 -6.09
CA GLN A 154 3.54 9.43 -6.61
C GLN A 154 3.71 10.14 -7.95
N LEU A 155 2.75 9.97 -8.86
CA LEU A 155 2.76 10.57 -10.20
C LEU A 155 2.72 12.09 -10.14
N THR A 156 1.87 12.64 -9.28
CA THR A 156 1.72 14.11 -9.14
C THR A 156 2.83 14.77 -8.32
N GLY A 157 3.85 14.02 -7.92
CA GLY A 157 4.90 14.58 -7.07
C GLY A 157 4.35 15.05 -5.72
N LEU A 158 3.61 14.17 -5.03
CA LEU A 158 2.94 14.48 -3.76
C LEU A 158 2.02 15.71 -3.88
N TYR A 159 1.03 15.60 -4.78
CA TYR A 159 0.04 16.65 -5.05
C TYR A 159 0.68 17.98 -5.47
N PHE A 160 1.66 17.91 -6.40
CA PHE A 160 2.36 19.07 -6.98
C PHE A 160 3.31 19.81 -6.01
N ILE A 161 3.69 19.19 -4.87
CA ILE A 161 4.76 19.69 -4.01
C ILE A 161 6.11 19.56 -4.73
N TYR A 162 6.31 18.50 -5.50
CA TYR A 162 7.47 18.30 -6.37
C TYR A 162 7.12 18.59 -7.83
N SER A 163 8.11 19.05 -8.60
CA SER A 163 7.95 19.43 -10.02
C SER A 163 7.73 18.26 -10.97
N GLY A 164 7.93 17.01 -10.52
CA GLY A 164 7.73 15.80 -11.30
C GLY A 164 7.45 14.59 -10.43
N SER A 165 7.16 13.44 -11.06
CA SER A 165 6.95 12.19 -10.33
C SER A 165 8.25 11.71 -9.69
N TYR A 166 8.23 11.49 -8.38
CA TYR A 166 9.39 10.96 -7.65
C TYR A 166 9.48 9.43 -7.69
N ARG A 167 8.39 8.77 -8.11
CA ARG A 167 8.36 7.35 -8.46
C ARG A 167 7.66 7.15 -9.79
N LEU A 168 7.87 5.99 -10.39
CA LEU A 168 7.18 5.59 -11.61
C LEU A 168 5.73 5.22 -11.24
N PHE A 169 4.74 5.81 -11.92
CA PHE A 169 3.38 5.28 -11.92
C PHE A 169 3.39 3.92 -12.62
N ASP A 170 2.91 2.88 -11.96
CA ASP A 170 2.96 1.53 -12.49
C ASP A 170 1.57 0.86 -12.47
N VAL A 171 1.10 0.47 -13.67
CA VAL A 171 -0.17 -0.25 -13.80
C VAL A 171 -0.12 -1.63 -13.15
N ASP A 172 1.05 -2.23 -13.06
CA ASP A 172 1.22 -3.53 -12.39
C ASP A 172 0.95 -3.42 -10.88
N ASP A 173 1.33 -2.31 -10.25
CA ASP A 173 1.01 -2.04 -8.84
C ASP A 173 -0.52 -1.91 -8.61
N LEU A 174 -1.25 -1.29 -9.56
CA LEU A 174 -2.72 -1.26 -9.50
C LEU A 174 -3.32 -2.67 -9.54
N ILE A 175 -2.81 -3.51 -10.43
CA ILE A 175 -3.30 -4.89 -10.60
C ILE A 175 -2.98 -5.71 -9.36
N VAL A 176 -1.72 -5.71 -8.92
CA VAL A 176 -1.23 -6.54 -7.82
C VAL A 176 -1.88 -6.16 -6.48
N ASN A 177 -2.00 -4.87 -6.18
CA ASN A 177 -2.65 -4.41 -4.96
C ASN A 177 -4.15 -4.73 -4.96
N THR A 178 -4.82 -4.60 -6.11
CA THR A 178 -6.23 -4.98 -6.24
C THR A 178 -6.43 -6.47 -6.00
N ILE A 179 -5.57 -7.32 -6.60
CA ILE A 179 -5.59 -8.77 -6.37
C ILE A 179 -5.33 -9.09 -4.90
N GLY A 180 -4.38 -8.41 -4.25
CA GLY A 180 -4.09 -8.56 -2.83
C GLY A 180 -5.31 -8.27 -1.96
N GLY A 181 -6.03 -7.18 -2.23
CA GLY A 181 -7.27 -6.84 -1.54
C GLY A 181 -8.37 -7.89 -1.74
N ILE A 182 -8.54 -8.42 -2.96
CA ILE A 182 -9.49 -9.50 -3.24
C ILE A 182 -9.06 -10.81 -2.56
N PHE A 183 -7.77 -11.12 -2.56
CA PHE A 183 -7.26 -12.27 -1.82
C PHE A 183 -7.58 -12.17 -0.33
N GLY A 184 -7.34 -10.99 0.28
CA GLY A 184 -7.74 -10.72 1.66
C GLY A 184 -9.25 -10.87 1.90
N TYR A 185 -10.09 -10.47 0.95
CA TYR A 185 -11.53 -10.70 1.01
C TYR A 185 -11.88 -12.20 1.04
N ILE A 186 -11.21 -13.04 0.24
CA ILE A 186 -11.50 -14.47 0.15
C ILE A 186 -11.06 -15.22 1.41
N LEU A 187 -9.98 -14.78 2.07
CA LEU A 187 -9.40 -15.43 3.26
C LEU A 187 -10.33 -15.37 4.50
N VAL A 188 -11.31 -14.49 4.53
CA VAL A 188 -12.21 -14.23 5.67
C VAL A 188 -13.67 -14.51 5.29
#